data_e760ac88f94da59e36100a396678c628
#
_entry.id   e760ac88f94da59e36100a396678c628
#
_cell.length_a   1.000
_cell.length_b   1.000
_cell.length_c   1.000
_cell.angle_alpha   90.00
_cell.angle_beta   90.00
_cell.angle_gamma   90.00
#
_symmetry.space_group_name_H-M   'P 1'
#
loop_
_entity.id
_entity.type
_entity.pdbx_description
1 polymer ?
#
loop_
_entity_poly.entity_id
_entity_poly.type
_entity_poly.pdbx_seq_one_letter_code
_entity_poly.pdbx_strand_id
1 'polypeptide(L)'
;MTIWSISVLALCTVSGYASWRLVRSRNMQYWLGSYLVWEWARLFHRRPPCRHVYFCLADHYEPYGGGADKARAQARVARWTGQYPTVAARHQDSFGNPPKHTFFYPAEEYDPELIDQIRQLCAKGLGDVEVHLHHDNDTAENFRRVIGEYANTLHERHGLLRKDPVTGKVIYCFIHGNWALDNSRPDGRWCGVDNEIDILVQTGCYADMTMPSAPSDTQTRKINSIYFSRGRPGRRKSHDTGTDVRVGRWGDAGELLLIQGPLTLNWKEAKLGVLPRTESAELSYDAPPTPHRVCLWADCGICVKGAEEHVFIKVHTHGATEESMQMLFAENGFERLWRELERQYRRDDGGTLRYVTAWEMYAKIRELAVGR
;
A
#
# COMPACT_ATOMS: atom_id res chain seq x y z
N MET A 1 -50.19 -13.65 -16.36
CA MET A 1 -48.92 -13.91 -15.65
C MET A 1 -49.20 -14.99 -14.62
N THR A 2 -48.49 -16.10 -14.67
CA THR A 2 -48.67 -17.19 -13.73
C THR A 2 -48.05 -16.86 -12.37
N ILE A 3 -48.57 -17.42 -11.28
CA ILE A 3 -48.03 -17.26 -9.92
C ILE A 3 -46.52 -17.50 -9.91
N TRP A 4 -46.03 -18.47 -10.67
CA TRP A 4 -44.60 -18.75 -10.86
C TRP A 4 -43.79 -17.57 -11.41
N SER A 5 -44.37 -16.85 -12.40
CA SER A 5 -43.67 -15.67 -12.99
C SER A 5 -43.54 -14.52 -12.00
N ILE A 6 -44.55 -14.34 -11.12
CA ILE A 6 -44.55 -13.31 -10.09
C ILE A 6 -43.52 -13.68 -8.99
N SER A 7 -43.47 -14.95 -8.58
CA SER A 7 -42.51 -15.44 -7.56
C SER A 7 -41.07 -15.34 -8.03
N VAL A 8 -40.77 -15.67 -9.28
CA VAL A 8 -39.43 -15.52 -9.88
C VAL A 8 -39.02 -14.04 -9.96
N LEU A 9 -39.95 -13.18 -10.41
CA LEU A 9 -39.66 -11.74 -10.48
C LEU A 9 -39.41 -11.13 -9.09
N ALA A 10 -40.22 -11.51 -8.09
CA ALA A 10 -40.02 -11.08 -6.70
C ALA A 10 -38.69 -11.56 -6.15
N LEU A 11 -38.26 -12.80 -6.38
CA LEU A 11 -36.98 -13.35 -5.96
C LEU A 11 -35.82 -12.63 -6.64
N CYS A 12 -35.89 -12.35 -7.93
CA CYS A 12 -34.89 -11.59 -8.67
C CYS A 12 -34.77 -10.14 -8.16
N THR A 13 -35.89 -9.49 -7.84
CA THR A 13 -35.88 -8.13 -7.31
C THR A 13 -35.29 -8.07 -5.91
N VAL A 14 -35.65 -8.99 -5.02
CA VAL A 14 -35.09 -9.08 -3.65
C VAL A 14 -33.59 -9.40 -3.71
N SER A 15 -33.18 -10.35 -4.53
CA SER A 15 -31.77 -10.70 -4.71
C SER A 15 -30.98 -9.52 -5.31
N GLY A 16 -31.52 -8.85 -6.31
CA GLY A 16 -30.91 -7.65 -6.91
C GLY A 16 -30.74 -6.51 -5.90
N TYR A 17 -31.77 -6.26 -5.09
CA TYR A 17 -31.72 -5.25 -4.03
C TYR A 17 -30.70 -5.60 -2.94
N ALA A 18 -30.66 -6.86 -2.48
CA ALA A 18 -29.69 -7.33 -1.51
C ALA A 18 -28.25 -7.20 -2.03
N SER A 19 -28.00 -7.58 -3.27
CA SER A 19 -26.71 -7.43 -3.94
C SER A 19 -26.30 -5.96 -4.06
N TRP A 20 -27.21 -5.10 -4.48
CA TRP A 20 -26.97 -3.66 -4.55
C TRP A 20 -26.66 -3.05 -3.17
N ARG A 21 -27.40 -3.45 -2.14
CA ARG A 21 -27.12 -3.01 -0.76
C ARG A 21 -25.74 -3.47 -0.28
N LEU A 22 -25.35 -4.71 -0.57
CA LEU A 22 -24.03 -5.25 -0.22
C LEU A 22 -22.92 -4.45 -0.91
N VAL A 23 -23.04 -4.20 -2.21
CA VAL A 23 -22.09 -3.40 -2.99
C VAL A 23 -21.94 -1.99 -2.41
N ARG A 24 -23.07 -1.35 -2.08
CA ARG A 24 -23.08 0.00 -1.50
C ARG A 24 -22.52 0.06 -0.07
N SER A 25 -22.89 -0.88 0.79
CA SER A 25 -22.43 -0.90 2.19
C SER A 25 -20.94 -1.18 2.33
N ARG A 26 -20.30 -1.70 1.28
CA ARG A 26 -18.86 -1.99 1.23
C ARG A 26 -18.09 -1.09 0.25
N ASN A 27 -18.73 -0.03 -0.23
CA ASN A 27 -18.15 0.90 -1.18
C ASN A 27 -17.54 0.24 -2.43
N MET A 28 -18.03 -0.95 -2.79
CA MET A 28 -17.54 -1.70 -3.96
C MET A 28 -17.91 -1.03 -5.29
N GLN A 29 -18.93 -0.16 -5.31
CA GLN A 29 -19.31 0.62 -6.49
C GLN A 29 -18.16 1.45 -7.08
N TYR A 30 -17.16 1.78 -6.28
CA TYR A 30 -16.01 2.54 -6.75
C TYR A 30 -15.05 1.71 -7.61
N TRP A 31 -14.92 0.42 -7.36
CA TRP A 31 -13.89 -0.42 -7.98
C TRP A 31 -14.38 -1.72 -8.62
N LEU A 32 -15.58 -2.20 -8.29
CA LEU A 32 -16.09 -3.49 -8.76
C LEU A 32 -16.12 -3.60 -10.29
N GLY A 33 -16.49 -2.52 -10.98
CA GLY A 33 -16.46 -2.49 -12.45
C GLY A 33 -15.07 -2.76 -13.03
N SER A 34 -14.06 -2.09 -12.48
CA SER A 34 -12.66 -2.31 -12.88
C SER A 34 -12.14 -3.70 -12.49
N TYR A 35 -12.58 -4.22 -11.35
CA TYR A 35 -12.29 -5.59 -10.95
C TYR A 35 -12.85 -6.62 -11.94
N LEU A 36 -14.09 -6.47 -12.36
CA LEU A 36 -14.71 -7.39 -13.33
C LEU A 36 -14.00 -7.34 -14.69
N VAL A 37 -13.61 -6.16 -15.16
CA VAL A 37 -12.81 -6.01 -16.39
C VAL A 37 -11.43 -6.64 -16.23
N TRP A 38 -10.77 -6.41 -15.09
CA TRP A 38 -9.46 -6.99 -14.79
C TRP A 38 -9.54 -8.52 -14.70
N GLU A 39 -10.55 -9.08 -14.01
CA GLU A 39 -10.75 -10.52 -13.86
C GLU A 39 -11.06 -11.18 -15.23
N TRP A 40 -11.91 -10.52 -16.04
CA TRP A 40 -12.19 -10.97 -17.39
C TRP A 40 -10.92 -11.00 -18.24
N ALA A 41 -10.12 -9.93 -18.21
CA ALA A 41 -8.85 -9.89 -18.93
C ALA A 41 -7.90 -11.00 -18.46
N ARG A 42 -7.86 -11.31 -17.16
CA ARG A 42 -7.04 -12.38 -16.57
C ARG A 42 -7.45 -13.77 -17.11
N LEU A 43 -8.72 -14.00 -17.29
CA LEU A 43 -9.23 -15.29 -17.80
C LEU A 43 -8.92 -15.52 -19.29
N PHE A 44 -8.90 -14.47 -20.09
CA PHE A 44 -8.76 -14.56 -21.55
C PHE A 44 -7.34 -14.21 -22.07
N HIS A 45 -6.53 -13.53 -21.29
CA HIS A 45 -5.17 -13.21 -21.65
C HIS A 45 -4.20 -13.96 -20.75
N ARG A 46 -3.48 -14.92 -21.32
CA ARG A 46 -2.39 -15.61 -20.58
C ARG A 46 -1.32 -14.58 -20.23
N ARG A 47 -1.16 -14.32 -18.95
CA ARG A 47 0.00 -13.57 -18.47
C ARG A 47 1.22 -14.48 -18.46
N PRO A 48 2.42 -13.96 -18.72
CA PRO A 48 3.62 -14.72 -18.48
C PRO A 48 3.67 -15.15 -17.01
N PRO A 49 4.26 -16.31 -16.69
CA PRO A 49 4.40 -16.74 -15.32
C PRO A 49 5.21 -15.70 -14.53
N CYS A 50 4.76 -15.39 -13.32
CA CYS A 50 5.51 -14.57 -12.40
C CYS A 50 6.86 -15.21 -12.11
N ARG A 51 7.94 -14.53 -12.45
CA ARG A 51 9.33 -15.00 -12.23
C ARG A 51 10.01 -14.23 -11.10
N HIS A 52 9.73 -12.93 -10.99
CA HIS A 52 10.41 -12.06 -10.06
C HIS A 52 9.40 -11.34 -9.18
N VAL A 53 9.44 -11.60 -7.89
CA VAL A 53 8.57 -10.97 -6.89
C VAL A 53 9.36 -9.95 -6.09
N TYR A 54 8.83 -8.75 -6.01
CA TYR A 54 9.31 -7.66 -5.16
C TYR A 54 8.28 -7.40 -4.08
N PHE A 55 8.62 -7.78 -2.85
CA PHE A 55 7.71 -7.68 -1.71
C PHE A 55 8.10 -6.50 -0.83
N CYS A 56 7.15 -5.57 -0.64
CA CYS A 56 7.28 -4.40 0.23
C CYS A 56 6.20 -4.43 1.31
N LEU A 57 6.61 -4.30 2.55
CA LEU A 57 5.73 -4.06 3.68
C LEU A 57 5.72 -2.56 3.99
N ALA A 58 4.61 -1.91 3.66
CA ALA A 58 4.36 -0.49 3.90
C ALA A 58 3.54 -0.36 5.19
N ASP A 59 4.17 0.05 6.28
CA ASP A 59 3.56 0.12 7.60
C ASP A 59 3.14 1.56 7.92
N HIS A 60 1.85 1.78 8.18
CA HIS A 60 1.37 2.99 8.84
C HIS A 60 1.85 2.92 10.30
N TYR A 61 3.12 3.32 10.50
CA TYR A 61 3.80 3.12 11.77
C TYR A 61 3.49 4.27 12.73
N GLU A 62 2.44 4.09 13.49
CA GLU A 62 1.81 5.09 14.36
C GLU A 62 2.03 4.72 15.85
N PRO A 63 3.19 5.06 16.45
CA PRO A 63 3.46 4.71 17.85
C PRO A 63 2.47 5.31 18.84
N TYR A 64 1.94 6.50 18.55
CA TYR A 64 0.91 7.18 19.34
C TYR A 64 -0.52 6.82 18.94
N GLY A 65 -0.69 5.98 17.93
CA GLY A 65 -1.99 5.57 17.41
C GLY A 65 -2.91 5.02 18.49
N GLY A 66 -4.22 5.32 18.37
CA GLY A 66 -5.24 4.95 19.37
C GLY A 66 -5.14 5.77 20.66
N GLY A 67 -4.51 6.96 20.65
CA GLY A 67 -4.37 7.84 21.81
C GLY A 67 -3.37 7.35 22.85
N ALA A 68 -2.34 6.63 22.42
CA ALA A 68 -1.28 6.18 23.31
C ALA A 68 -0.48 7.37 23.86
N ASP A 69 -0.12 7.30 25.15
CA ASP A 69 0.81 8.25 25.74
C ASP A 69 2.28 7.95 25.36
N LYS A 70 3.20 8.84 25.76
CA LYS A 70 4.61 8.71 25.44
C LYS A 70 5.21 7.38 25.95
N ALA A 71 4.86 6.94 27.14
CA ALA A 71 5.39 5.71 27.73
C ALA A 71 4.96 4.48 26.90
N ARG A 72 3.70 4.46 26.46
CA ARG A 72 3.17 3.40 25.60
C ARG A 72 3.82 3.43 24.20
N ALA A 73 3.97 4.60 23.60
CA ALA A 73 4.65 4.77 22.33
C ALA A 73 6.11 4.27 22.39
N GLN A 74 6.83 4.62 23.44
CA GLN A 74 8.20 4.12 23.71
C GLN A 74 8.24 2.60 23.84
N ALA A 75 7.30 2.02 24.59
CA ALA A 75 7.22 0.56 24.75
C ALA A 75 6.95 -0.15 23.41
N ARG A 76 6.08 0.41 22.55
CA ARG A 76 5.80 -0.09 21.20
C ARG A 76 7.06 -0.11 20.34
N VAL A 77 7.78 1.01 20.28
CA VAL A 77 9.00 1.12 19.47
C VAL A 77 10.11 0.22 20.03
N ALA A 78 10.29 0.17 21.36
CA ALA A 78 11.25 -0.72 21.99
C ALA A 78 10.98 -2.20 21.68
N ARG A 79 9.72 -2.61 21.66
CA ARG A 79 9.32 -3.97 21.26
C ARG A 79 9.71 -4.27 19.80
N TRP A 80 9.46 -3.33 18.89
CA TRP A 80 9.85 -3.46 17.49
C TRP A 80 11.35 -3.58 17.31
N THR A 81 12.12 -2.65 17.87
CA THR A 81 13.58 -2.63 17.74
C THR A 81 14.27 -3.82 18.40
N GLY A 82 13.63 -4.41 19.42
CA GLY A 82 14.13 -5.62 20.07
C GLY A 82 13.76 -6.92 19.34
N GLN A 83 12.57 -7.03 18.78
CA GLN A 83 12.08 -8.30 18.23
C GLN A 83 12.29 -8.43 16.73
N TYR A 84 12.11 -7.36 15.95
CA TYR A 84 12.18 -7.42 14.49
C TYR A 84 13.52 -7.95 13.96
N PRO A 85 14.70 -7.50 14.43
CA PRO A 85 15.98 -8.03 13.96
C PRO A 85 16.11 -9.53 14.12
N THR A 86 15.65 -10.06 15.26
CA THR A 86 15.76 -11.49 15.60
C THR A 86 14.87 -12.33 14.68
N VAL A 87 13.66 -11.85 14.35
CA VAL A 87 12.76 -12.58 13.47
C VAL A 87 13.25 -12.48 12.03
N ALA A 88 13.63 -11.27 11.58
CA ALA A 88 14.12 -11.04 10.21
C ALA A 88 15.39 -11.84 9.88
N ALA A 89 16.31 -12.00 10.85
CA ALA A 89 17.56 -12.74 10.64
C ALA A 89 17.38 -14.24 10.29
N ARG A 90 16.17 -14.80 10.49
CA ARG A 90 15.86 -16.20 10.15
C ARG A 90 15.39 -16.39 8.70
N HIS A 91 15.20 -15.30 7.99
CA HIS A 91 14.63 -15.28 6.64
C HIS A 91 15.54 -14.56 5.67
N GLN A 92 15.51 -14.99 4.41
CA GLN A 92 16.34 -14.41 3.35
C GLN A 92 15.63 -14.46 2.01
N ASP A 93 15.77 -13.39 1.24
CA ASP A 93 15.36 -13.37 -0.15
C ASP A 93 16.32 -14.21 -1.04
N SER A 94 16.11 -14.21 -2.36
CA SER A 94 16.95 -14.96 -3.30
C SER A 94 18.40 -14.45 -3.39
N PHE A 95 18.71 -13.32 -2.75
CA PHE A 95 20.03 -12.68 -2.76
C PHE A 95 20.69 -12.64 -1.39
N GLY A 96 20.09 -13.33 -0.41
CA GLY A 96 20.61 -13.40 0.95
C GLY A 96 20.25 -12.19 1.83
N ASN A 97 19.39 -11.29 1.36
CA ASN A 97 18.96 -10.14 2.16
C ASN A 97 17.82 -10.54 3.12
N PRO A 98 17.85 -10.07 4.37
CA PRO A 98 16.74 -10.25 5.29
C PRO A 98 15.50 -9.47 4.84
N PRO A 99 14.30 -9.83 5.35
CA PRO A 99 13.11 -9.02 5.17
C PRO A 99 13.31 -7.58 5.61
N LYS A 100 12.78 -6.65 4.79
CA LYS A 100 12.84 -5.21 5.02
C LYS A 100 11.47 -4.65 5.34
N HIS A 101 11.45 -3.57 6.12
CA HIS A 101 10.24 -2.89 6.56
C HIS A 101 10.29 -1.42 6.16
N THR A 102 9.19 -0.88 5.63
CA THR A 102 9.10 0.56 5.40
C THR A 102 8.17 1.16 6.43
N PHE A 103 8.73 1.97 7.31
CA PHE A 103 8.04 2.67 8.37
C PHE A 103 7.53 4.00 7.84
N PHE A 104 6.26 4.08 7.46
CA PHE A 104 5.59 5.35 7.15
C PHE A 104 5.20 6.02 8.46
N TYR A 105 6.08 6.91 8.95
CA TYR A 105 5.93 7.53 10.26
C TYR A 105 5.16 8.86 10.15
N PRO A 106 4.12 9.08 11.01
CA PRO A 106 3.29 10.28 10.92
C PRO A 106 4.02 11.55 11.34
N ALA A 107 3.86 12.60 10.53
CA ALA A 107 4.47 13.90 10.83
C ALA A 107 3.91 14.52 12.12
N GLU A 108 2.63 14.35 12.39
CA GLU A 108 1.95 14.84 13.59
C GLU A 108 2.33 14.08 14.87
N GLU A 109 2.85 12.87 14.73
CA GLU A 109 3.36 12.05 15.84
C GLU A 109 4.89 12.18 16.01
N TYR A 110 5.53 13.17 15.40
CA TYR A 110 6.97 13.28 15.40
C TYR A 110 7.56 13.30 16.82
N ASP A 111 8.32 12.27 17.15
CA ASP A 111 9.11 12.16 18.36
C ASP A 111 10.55 11.77 17.98
N PRO A 112 11.55 12.68 18.20
CA PRO A 112 12.91 12.43 17.77
C PRO A 112 13.55 11.21 18.44
N GLU A 113 13.20 10.90 19.70
CA GLU A 113 13.73 9.74 20.42
C GLU A 113 13.24 8.43 19.79
N LEU A 114 11.98 8.39 19.37
CA LEU A 114 11.39 7.21 18.74
C LEU A 114 11.93 7.02 17.32
N ILE A 115 12.06 8.09 16.55
CA ILE A 115 12.65 8.05 15.20
C ILE A 115 14.12 7.58 15.27
N ASP A 116 14.90 8.06 16.22
CA ASP A 116 16.29 7.64 16.40
C ASP A 116 16.42 6.14 16.74
N GLN A 117 15.46 5.56 17.45
CA GLN A 117 15.42 4.11 17.70
C GLN A 117 15.12 3.34 16.39
N ILE A 118 14.12 3.78 15.59
CA ILE A 118 13.79 3.16 14.31
C ILE A 118 14.95 3.29 13.33
N ARG A 119 15.62 4.44 13.29
CA ARG A 119 16.82 4.67 12.47
C ARG A 119 17.90 3.60 12.69
N GLN A 120 17.99 3.03 13.90
CA GLN A 120 18.94 1.94 14.16
C GLN A 120 18.59 0.65 13.40
N LEU A 121 17.30 0.38 13.13
CA LEU A 121 16.88 -0.72 12.26
C LEU A 121 17.28 -0.41 10.81
N CYS A 122 17.04 0.80 10.35
CA CYS A 122 17.41 1.24 9.00
C CYS A 122 18.94 1.15 8.77
N ALA A 123 19.73 1.57 9.75
CA ALA A 123 21.21 1.46 9.70
C ALA A 123 21.72 0.01 9.61
N LYS A 124 20.93 -0.96 10.06
CA LYS A 124 21.22 -2.40 9.91
C LYS A 124 20.70 -2.99 8.58
N GLY A 125 20.16 -2.16 7.68
CA GLY A 125 19.60 -2.61 6.41
C GLY A 125 18.25 -3.32 6.56
N LEU A 126 17.56 -3.16 7.69
CA LEU A 126 16.29 -3.82 7.99
C LEU A 126 15.06 -3.00 7.58
N GLY A 127 15.24 -1.83 7.00
CA GLY A 127 14.14 -1.01 6.52
C GLY A 127 14.52 0.43 6.18
N ASP A 128 13.50 1.21 5.87
CA ASP A 128 13.58 2.66 5.64
C ASP A 128 12.42 3.36 6.38
N VAL A 129 12.59 4.65 6.67
CA VAL A 129 11.50 5.52 7.14
C VAL A 129 11.04 6.38 5.97
N GLU A 130 9.74 6.50 5.81
CA GLU A 130 9.07 7.33 4.80
C GLU A 130 7.96 8.17 5.45
N VAL A 131 7.34 9.04 4.67
CA VAL A 131 6.44 10.09 5.18
C VAL A 131 4.99 9.61 5.24
N HIS A 132 4.37 9.84 6.39
CA HIS A 132 2.94 9.65 6.65
C HIS A 132 2.34 10.93 7.24
N LEU A 133 1.08 11.20 6.98
CA LEU A 133 0.39 12.35 7.58
C LEU A 133 -1.12 12.13 7.64
N HIS A 134 -1.70 12.39 8.82
CA HIS A 134 -3.14 12.59 8.99
C HIS A 134 -3.43 14.07 9.05
N HIS A 135 -4.34 14.55 8.23
CA HIS A 135 -4.81 15.93 8.27
C HIS A 135 -6.29 16.01 7.92
N ASP A 136 -6.97 17.02 8.39
CA ASP A 136 -8.40 17.24 8.16
C ASP A 136 -8.70 18.73 8.10
N ASN A 137 -9.60 19.12 7.23
CA ASN A 137 -9.96 20.51 7.00
C ASN A 137 -8.72 21.41 6.80
N ASP A 138 -7.73 20.87 6.08
CA ASP A 138 -6.43 21.49 5.88
C ASP A 138 -6.43 22.44 4.67
N THR A 139 -5.37 23.24 4.56
CA THR A 139 -5.14 24.13 3.43
C THR A 139 -3.90 23.71 2.65
N ALA A 140 -3.87 24.06 1.37
CA ALA A 140 -2.73 23.81 0.49
C ALA A 140 -1.41 24.40 1.02
N GLU A 141 -1.49 25.57 1.66
CA GLU A 141 -0.33 26.24 2.27
C GLU A 141 0.19 25.48 3.48
N ASN A 142 -0.71 25.11 4.42
CA ASN A 142 -0.32 24.37 5.62
C ASN A 142 0.19 22.98 5.27
N PHE A 143 -0.49 22.23 4.40
CA PHE A 143 -0.05 20.91 3.95
C PHE A 143 1.37 20.99 3.33
N ARG A 144 1.62 21.93 2.44
CA ARG A 144 2.95 22.17 1.83
C ARG A 144 4.03 22.41 2.88
N ARG A 145 3.72 23.26 3.86
CA ARG A 145 4.64 23.60 4.95
C ARG A 145 4.95 22.39 5.80
N VAL A 146 3.94 21.69 6.30
CA VAL A 146 4.09 20.53 7.20
C VAL A 146 4.89 19.42 6.52
N ILE A 147 4.53 19.03 5.31
CA ILE A 147 5.21 17.98 4.55
C ILE A 147 6.69 18.35 4.30
N GLY A 148 6.94 19.59 3.88
CA GLY A 148 8.30 20.06 3.57
C GLY A 148 9.18 20.14 4.81
N GLU A 149 8.68 20.71 5.90
CA GLU A 149 9.39 20.78 7.18
C GLU A 149 9.70 19.39 7.75
N TYR A 150 8.73 18.49 7.69
CA TYR A 150 8.91 17.13 8.18
C TYR A 150 9.92 16.33 7.35
N ALA A 151 9.82 16.35 6.02
CA ALA A 151 10.78 15.69 5.15
C ALA A 151 12.22 16.22 5.37
N ASN A 152 12.39 17.52 5.49
CA ASN A 152 13.69 18.12 5.80
C ASN A 152 14.20 17.70 7.19
N THR A 153 13.32 17.65 8.20
CA THR A 153 13.68 17.19 9.55
C THR A 153 14.17 15.75 9.56
N LEU A 154 13.45 14.84 8.85
CA LEU A 154 13.89 13.46 8.72
C LEU A 154 15.26 13.33 8.05
N HIS A 155 15.53 14.16 7.03
CA HIS A 155 16.81 14.15 6.34
C HIS A 155 17.94 14.78 7.18
N GLU A 156 17.74 16.01 7.63
CA GLU A 156 18.82 16.81 8.24
C GLU A 156 19.18 16.36 9.65
N ARG A 157 18.16 16.04 10.45
CA ARG A 157 18.37 15.65 11.86
C ARG A 157 18.65 14.17 12.02
N HIS A 158 17.97 13.31 11.26
CA HIS A 158 18.03 11.86 11.47
C HIS A 158 18.83 11.12 10.40
N GLY A 159 19.25 11.78 9.31
CA GLY A 159 19.96 11.14 8.21
C GLY A 159 19.11 10.11 7.46
N LEU A 160 17.78 10.23 7.59
CA LEU A 160 16.79 9.48 6.86
C LEU A 160 16.41 10.22 5.58
N LEU A 161 15.67 9.58 4.69
CA LEU A 161 15.32 10.10 3.37
C LEU A 161 16.55 10.46 2.51
N ARG A 162 16.32 10.71 1.26
CA ARG A 162 17.38 10.93 0.26
C ARG A 162 17.20 12.31 -0.36
N LYS A 163 18.25 12.81 -1.00
CA LYS A 163 18.15 13.96 -1.90
C LYS A 163 18.17 13.48 -3.34
N ASP A 164 17.32 14.10 -4.15
CA ASP A 164 17.41 13.96 -5.60
C ASP A 164 18.73 14.55 -6.09
N PRO A 165 19.55 13.78 -6.82
CA PRO A 165 20.90 14.21 -7.20
C PRO A 165 20.90 15.35 -8.21
N VAL A 166 19.79 15.61 -8.89
CA VAL A 166 19.68 16.67 -9.91
C VAL A 166 19.18 17.97 -9.29
N THR A 167 18.12 17.87 -8.48
CA THR A 167 17.44 19.06 -7.91
C THR A 167 17.97 19.43 -6.53
N GLY A 168 18.65 18.52 -5.83
CA GLY A 168 19.08 18.69 -4.45
C GLY A 168 17.95 18.66 -3.42
N LYS A 169 16.70 18.48 -3.84
CA LYS A 169 15.54 18.42 -2.94
C LYS A 169 15.53 17.09 -2.19
N VAL A 170 15.07 17.13 -0.93
CA VAL A 170 14.73 15.91 -0.19
C VAL A 170 13.58 15.23 -0.90
N ILE A 171 13.70 13.92 -1.11
CA ILE A 171 12.66 13.09 -1.76
C ILE A 171 12.16 12.02 -0.79
N TYR A 172 10.87 11.71 -0.90
CA TYR A 172 10.18 10.80 0.00
C TYR A 172 9.06 10.04 -0.71
N CYS A 173 8.67 8.89 -0.17
CA CYS A 173 7.42 8.22 -0.46
C CYS A 173 6.33 8.70 0.50
N PHE A 174 5.09 8.69 0.06
CA PHE A 174 3.97 9.16 0.85
C PHE A 174 2.88 8.10 1.02
N ILE A 175 2.29 8.05 2.21
CA ILE A 175 1.00 7.44 2.47
C ILE A 175 0.13 8.45 3.18
N HIS A 176 -1.05 8.74 2.62
CA HIS A 176 -2.04 9.61 3.24
C HIS A 176 -2.73 8.89 4.41
N GLY A 177 -2.75 9.51 5.55
CA GLY A 177 -3.55 9.09 6.69
C GLY A 177 -5.04 9.04 6.32
N ASN A 178 -5.79 8.14 6.92
CA ASN A 178 -7.21 7.94 6.60
C ASN A 178 -7.52 7.65 5.11
N TRP A 179 -6.50 7.34 4.28
CA TRP A 179 -6.60 7.03 2.84
C TRP A 179 -7.26 8.12 1.98
N ALA A 180 -7.39 9.36 2.47
CA ALA A 180 -8.17 10.42 1.80
C ALA A 180 -7.36 11.25 0.78
N LEU A 181 -6.33 10.66 0.15
CA LEU A 181 -5.46 11.30 -0.84
C LEU A 181 -6.27 12.15 -1.84
N ASP A 182 -5.81 13.39 -2.11
CA ASP A 182 -6.40 14.34 -3.05
C ASP A 182 -7.89 14.60 -2.76
N ASN A 183 -8.19 14.78 -1.46
CA ASN A 183 -9.53 15.06 -0.95
C ASN A 183 -10.59 14.08 -1.46
N SER A 184 -10.22 12.79 -1.51
CA SER A 184 -10.98 11.75 -2.23
C SER A 184 -12.30 11.35 -1.58
N ARG A 185 -12.52 11.70 -0.30
CA ARG A 185 -13.81 11.42 0.35
C ARG A 185 -14.93 12.27 -0.22
N PRO A 186 -16.13 11.71 -0.41
CA PRO A 186 -17.27 12.48 -0.92
C PRO A 186 -17.66 13.67 -0.03
N ASP A 187 -17.47 13.56 1.29
CA ASP A 187 -17.78 14.60 2.28
C ASP A 187 -16.64 15.59 2.51
N GLY A 188 -15.44 15.35 1.93
CA GLY A 188 -14.26 16.20 2.05
C GLY A 188 -13.54 16.11 3.39
N ARG A 189 -13.97 15.25 4.32
CA ARG A 189 -13.26 15.03 5.59
C ARG A 189 -11.94 14.30 5.38
N TRP A 190 -11.04 14.50 6.34
CA TRP A 190 -9.73 13.86 6.45
C TRP A 190 -8.73 14.26 5.37
N CYS A 191 -8.93 15.41 4.74
CA CYS A 191 -7.97 16.07 3.87
C CYS A 191 -8.27 17.57 3.79
N GLY A 192 -9.13 18.04 2.86
CA GLY A 192 -9.44 19.46 2.64
C GLY A 192 -8.61 20.09 1.52
N VAL A 193 -7.65 19.37 0.93
CA VAL A 193 -6.70 19.90 -0.07
C VAL A 193 -6.99 19.28 -1.44
N ASP A 194 -7.64 20.03 -2.34
CA ASP A 194 -8.05 19.55 -3.68
C ASP A 194 -6.88 19.47 -4.70
N ASN A 195 -5.70 20.00 -4.37
CA ASN A 195 -4.49 19.97 -5.20
C ASN A 195 -3.32 19.27 -4.49
N GLU A 196 -3.61 18.30 -3.67
CA GLU A 196 -2.62 17.60 -2.86
C GLU A 196 -1.57 16.89 -3.72
N ILE A 197 -1.98 16.24 -4.81
CA ILE A 197 -1.06 15.57 -5.74
C ILE A 197 -0.01 16.56 -6.29
N ASP A 198 -0.43 17.77 -6.68
CA ASP A 198 0.50 18.77 -7.20
C ASP A 198 1.49 19.22 -6.13
N ILE A 199 1.03 19.36 -4.88
CA ILE A 199 1.89 19.72 -3.74
C ILE A 199 2.89 18.63 -3.44
N LEU A 200 2.46 17.36 -3.40
CA LEU A 200 3.34 16.22 -3.20
C LEU A 200 4.48 16.19 -4.24
N VAL A 201 4.15 16.34 -5.52
CA VAL A 201 5.17 16.43 -6.59
C VAL A 201 6.13 17.60 -6.36
N GLN A 202 5.61 18.79 -6.04
CA GLN A 202 6.41 19.99 -5.85
C GLN A 202 7.32 19.92 -4.63
N THR A 203 6.94 19.17 -3.60
CA THR A 203 7.70 18.99 -2.36
C THR A 203 8.66 17.81 -2.37
N GLY A 204 8.69 17.02 -3.47
CA GLY A 204 9.68 15.96 -3.66
C GLY A 204 9.15 14.54 -3.44
N CYS A 205 7.83 14.36 -3.40
CA CYS A 205 7.26 13.02 -3.34
C CYS A 205 7.57 12.24 -4.62
N TYR A 206 8.34 11.15 -4.50
CA TYR A 206 8.69 10.32 -5.65
C TYR A 206 7.64 9.25 -5.96
N ALA A 207 6.85 8.83 -4.97
CA ALA A 207 5.74 7.91 -5.15
C ALA A 207 4.73 8.01 -4.00
N ASP A 208 3.46 7.71 -4.30
CA ASP A 208 2.41 7.48 -3.32
C ASP A 208 2.09 5.98 -3.22
N MET A 209 1.94 5.49 -2.00
CA MET A 209 1.58 4.12 -1.68
C MET A 209 0.27 4.00 -0.86
N THR A 210 -0.59 5.00 -0.90
CA THR A 210 -1.83 5.03 -0.12
C THR A 210 -2.78 3.88 -0.50
N MET A 211 -2.96 3.60 -1.80
CA MET A 211 -3.97 2.65 -2.27
C MET A 211 -3.49 1.18 -2.23
N PRO A 212 -4.39 0.20 -2.01
CA PRO A 212 -5.84 0.29 -1.93
C PRO A 212 -6.34 0.73 -0.55
N SER A 213 -7.55 1.30 -0.52
CA SER A 213 -8.23 1.73 0.70
C SER A 213 -9.58 1.03 0.94
N ALA A 214 -9.94 0.06 0.09
CA ALA A 214 -11.20 -0.68 0.23
C ALA A 214 -11.28 -1.40 1.61
N PRO A 215 -12.40 -1.29 2.31
CA PRO A 215 -13.74 -0.87 1.84
C PRO A 215 -14.07 0.62 2.04
N SER A 216 -13.10 1.51 2.18
CA SER A 216 -13.34 2.96 2.31
C SER A 216 -13.97 3.55 1.04
N ASP A 217 -14.70 4.66 1.17
CA ASP A 217 -15.23 5.46 0.07
C ASP A 217 -14.16 6.29 -0.66
N THR A 218 -12.94 6.32 -0.11
CA THR A 218 -11.75 6.88 -0.75
C THR A 218 -11.19 6.00 -1.87
N GLN A 219 -11.59 4.71 -1.91
CA GLN A 219 -11.07 3.74 -2.89
C GLN A 219 -11.18 4.24 -4.33
N THR A 220 -10.08 4.14 -5.06
CA THR A 220 -9.99 4.52 -6.48
C THR A 220 -10.66 3.50 -7.39
N ARG A 221 -11.09 4.00 -8.56
CA ARG A 221 -11.60 3.17 -9.65
C ARG A 221 -10.51 2.31 -10.28
N LYS A 222 -9.32 2.88 -10.47
CA LYS A 222 -8.14 2.17 -10.96
C LYS A 222 -7.57 1.28 -9.85
N ILE A 223 -7.38 -0.01 -10.13
CA ILE A 223 -6.89 -1.00 -9.16
C ILE A 223 -5.74 -1.82 -9.75
N ASN A 224 -4.95 -2.44 -8.87
CA ASN A 224 -3.90 -3.38 -9.24
C ASN A 224 -2.93 -2.81 -10.28
N SER A 225 -2.53 -1.55 -10.11
CA SER A 225 -1.74 -0.81 -11.10
C SER A 225 -0.58 -0.05 -10.48
N ILE A 226 0.45 0.13 -11.29
CA ILE A 226 1.51 1.13 -11.10
C ILE A 226 1.29 2.17 -12.20
N TYR A 227 1.01 3.42 -11.83
CA TYR A 227 0.60 4.42 -12.81
C TYR A 227 0.93 5.83 -12.38
N PHE A 228 1.01 6.72 -13.35
CA PHE A 228 1.16 8.16 -13.13
C PHE A 228 -0.19 8.85 -13.15
N SER A 229 -0.39 9.78 -12.23
CA SER A 229 -1.55 10.67 -12.19
C SER A 229 -1.10 12.11 -11.94
N ARG A 230 -1.89 13.05 -12.44
CA ARG A 230 -1.67 14.49 -12.27
C ARG A 230 -2.85 15.09 -11.53
N GLY A 231 -2.58 16.02 -10.62
CA GLY A 231 -3.60 16.87 -10.02
C GLY A 231 -4.41 17.60 -11.10
N ARG A 232 -5.69 17.80 -10.85
CA ARG A 232 -6.60 18.52 -11.76
C ARG A 232 -7.23 19.66 -10.99
N PRO A 233 -6.96 20.91 -11.32
CA PRO A 233 -7.49 22.05 -10.60
C PRO A 233 -9.00 21.98 -10.40
N GLY A 234 -9.45 22.15 -9.14
CA GLY A 234 -10.86 22.09 -8.77
C GLY A 234 -11.50 20.71 -8.86
N ARG A 235 -10.72 19.64 -9.00
CA ARG A 235 -11.22 18.26 -9.06
C ARG A 235 -10.57 17.41 -7.96
N ARG A 236 -11.38 16.90 -7.08
CA ARG A 236 -10.99 15.90 -6.08
C ARG A 236 -10.70 14.55 -6.72
N LYS A 237 -9.90 13.73 -6.03
CA LYS A 237 -9.65 12.33 -6.40
C LYS A 237 -9.12 12.18 -7.84
N SER A 238 -8.18 13.05 -8.22
CA SER A 238 -7.60 13.05 -9.57
C SER A 238 -6.92 11.73 -9.91
N HIS A 239 -6.43 11.01 -8.90
CA HIS A 239 -5.78 9.70 -8.99
C HIS A 239 -6.74 8.52 -9.28
N ASP A 240 -8.05 8.78 -9.44
CA ASP A 240 -9.02 7.78 -9.91
C ASP A 240 -8.70 7.26 -11.32
N THR A 241 -7.90 8.02 -12.06
CA THR A 241 -7.43 7.72 -13.41
C THR A 241 -5.94 8.06 -13.54
N GLY A 242 -5.30 7.47 -14.54
CA GLY A 242 -3.90 7.74 -14.80
C GLY A 242 -3.34 6.81 -15.86
N THR A 243 -2.08 7.04 -16.26
CA THR A 243 -1.38 6.31 -17.30
C THR A 243 -0.49 5.23 -16.67
N ASP A 244 -0.69 3.97 -17.04
CA ASP A 244 0.14 2.86 -16.55
C ASP A 244 1.61 3.07 -16.90
N VAL A 245 2.48 2.77 -15.94
CA VAL A 245 3.92 2.66 -16.18
C VAL A 245 4.17 1.50 -17.12
N ARG A 246 5.02 1.73 -18.13
CA ARG A 246 5.40 0.71 -19.10
C ARG A 246 6.86 0.84 -19.53
N VAL A 247 7.42 -0.28 -20.01
CA VAL A 247 8.76 -0.29 -20.59
C VAL A 247 8.87 0.74 -21.72
N GLY A 248 9.93 1.53 -21.70
CA GLY A 248 10.19 2.61 -22.65
C GLY A 248 9.44 3.91 -22.38
N ARG A 249 8.66 4.02 -21.28
CA ARG A 249 7.96 5.25 -20.94
C ARG A 249 7.95 5.49 -19.43
N TRP A 250 8.55 6.58 -19.02
CA TRP A 250 8.42 7.17 -17.69
C TRP A 250 7.39 8.31 -17.72
N GLY A 251 6.88 8.69 -16.55
CA GLY A 251 5.91 9.78 -16.43
C GLY A 251 6.49 11.15 -16.79
N ASP A 252 5.61 12.07 -17.08
CA ASP A 252 5.95 13.45 -17.39
C ASP A 252 6.18 14.30 -16.13
N ALA A 253 6.83 15.44 -16.29
CA ALA A 253 6.98 16.40 -15.19
C ALA A 253 5.61 16.83 -14.64
N GLY A 254 5.48 16.85 -13.31
CA GLY A 254 4.23 17.19 -12.61
C GLY A 254 3.24 16.02 -12.45
N GLU A 255 3.63 14.80 -12.80
CA GLU A 255 2.86 13.59 -12.48
C GLU A 255 3.41 12.89 -11.24
N LEU A 256 2.53 12.43 -10.37
CA LEU A 256 2.84 11.60 -9.22
C LEU A 256 2.76 10.12 -9.61
N LEU A 257 3.76 9.34 -9.26
CA LEU A 257 3.71 7.89 -9.36
C LEU A 257 2.86 7.32 -8.22
N LEU A 258 1.88 6.47 -8.56
CA LEU A 258 1.11 5.70 -7.59
C LEU A 258 1.47 4.22 -7.71
N ILE A 259 1.85 3.60 -6.60
CA ILE A 259 2.18 2.17 -6.49
C ILE A 259 1.11 1.52 -5.61
N GLN A 260 0.13 0.90 -6.24
CA GLN A 260 -0.97 0.27 -5.50
C GLN A 260 -0.57 -1.11 -4.95
N GLY A 261 -1.18 -1.48 -3.83
CA GLY A 261 -1.20 -2.87 -3.37
C GLY A 261 -2.32 -3.68 -4.03
N PRO A 262 -2.34 -5.00 -3.80
CA PRO A 262 -3.37 -5.91 -4.29
C PRO A 262 -4.77 -5.55 -3.79
N LEU A 263 -5.75 -5.59 -4.71
CA LEU A 263 -7.16 -5.49 -4.40
C LEU A 263 -7.94 -6.52 -5.22
N THR A 264 -8.55 -7.49 -4.53
CA THR A 264 -9.30 -8.57 -5.19
C THR A 264 -10.39 -9.12 -4.27
N LEU A 265 -11.11 -10.14 -4.73
CA LEU A 265 -12.08 -10.88 -3.94
C LEU A 265 -11.49 -12.24 -3.52
N ASN A 266 -11.44 -12.47 -2.22
CA ASN A 266 -11.00 -13.74 -1.63
C ASN A 266 -12.21 -14.68 -1.46
N TRP A 267 -12.40 -15.55 -2.44
CA TRP A 267 -13.49 -16.52 -2.46
C TRP A 267 -13.24 -17.73 -1.56
N LYS A 268 -11.98 -18.11 -1.35
CA LYS A 268 -11.62 -19.28 -0.52
C LYS A 268 -11.92 -19.05 0.96
N GLU A 269 -11.81 -17.80 1.41
CA GLU A 269 -12.12 -17.40 2.78
C GLU A 269 -13.46 -16.65 2.85
N ALA A 270 -14.42 -17.06 2.00
CA ALA A 270 -15.73 -16.45 1.91
C ALA A 270 -16.52 -16.58 3.23
N LYS A 271 -17.16 -15.48 3.65
CA LYS A 271 -18.10 -15.51 4.78
C LYS A 271 -19.33 -16.32 4.40
N LEU A 272 -19.76 -17.21 5.30
CA LEU A 272 -20.89 -18.12 5.10
C LEU A 272 -20.75 -18.98 3.81
N GLY A 273 -19.54 -19.19 3.30
CA GLY A 273 -19.26 -19.97 2.10
C GLY A 273 -19.70 -19.34 0.77
N VAL A 274 -20.35 -18.16 0.78
CA VAL A 274 -20.93 -17.54 -0.43
C VAL A 274 -20.56 -16.05 -0.62
N LEU A 275 -20.12 -15.37 0.43
CA LEU A 275 -19.78 -13.95 0.35
C LEU A 275 -18.25 -13.77 0.41
N PRO A 276 -17.61 -13.43 -0.71
CA PRO A 276 -16.16 -13.26 -0.73
C PRO A 276 -15.73 -12.12 0.20
N ARG A 277 -14.55 -12.25 0.79
CA ARG A 277 -13.92 -11.15 1.49
C ARG A 277 -13.25 -10.22 0.49
N THR A 278 -13.29 -8.92 0.76
CA THR A 278 -12.39 -7.97 0.07
C THR A 278 -10.98 -8.23 0.58
N GLU A 279 -10.06 -8.53 -0.33
CA GLU A 279 -8.64 -8.67 -0.06
C GLU A 279 -7.92 -7.40 -0.52
N SER A 280 -7.47 -6.60 0.43
CA SER A 280 -6.76 -5.33 0.20
C SER A 280 -5.28 -5.40 0.60
N ALA A 281 -4.76 -6.59 0.82
CA ALA A 281 -3.39 -6.83 1.30
C ALA A 281 -3.08 -6.17 2.66
N GLU A 282 -4.09 -5.97 3.49
CA GLU A 282 -3.93 -5.58 4.88
C GLU A 282 -3.41 -6.77 5.71
N LEU A 283 -2.44 -6.49 6.59
CA LEU A 283 -1.99 -7.40 7.63
C LEU A 283 -2.45 -6.86 8.98
N SER A 284 -3.41 -7.53 9.59
CA SER A 284 -3.95 -7.20 10.91
C SER A 284 -4.32 -8.46 11.68
N TYR A 285 -4.73 -8.31 12.94
CA TYR A 285 -5.20 -9.43 13.75
C TYR A 285 -6.35 -10.20 13.08
N ASP A 286 -7.29 -9.47 12.49
CA ASP A 286 -8.46 -10.05 11.78
C ASP A 286 -8.13 -10.54 10.36
N ALA A 287 -6.96 -10.17 9.85
CA ALA A 287 -6.47 -10.52 8.53
C ALA A 287 -5.00 -10.98 8.57
N PRO A 288 -4.69 -12.09 9.28
CA PRO A 288 -3.32 -12.61 9.35
C PRO A 288 -2.87 -13.17 8.01
N PRO A 289 -1.55 -13.24 7.74
CA PRO A 289 -1.03 -13.83 6.52
C PRO A 289 -1.36 -15.32 6.43
N THR A 290 -1.88 -15.73 5.27
CA THR A 290 -2.13 -17.15 4.94
C THR A 290 -1.48 -17.50 3.60
N PRO A 291 -1.14 -18.78 3.34
CA PRO A 291 -0.61 -19.22 2.06
C PRO A 291 -1.49 -18.80 0.88
N HIS A 292 -2.80 -18.86 1.06
CA HIS A 292 -3.74 -18.46 0.02
C HIS A 292 -3.69 -16.95 -0.27
N ARG A 293 -3.62 -16.10 0.76
CA ARG A 293 -3.53 -14.66 0.59
C ARG A 293 -2.26 -14.25 -0.14
N VAL A 294 -1.12 -14.90 0.19
CA VAL A 294 0.17 -14.66 -0.51
C VAL A 294 0.06 -14.97 -2.00
N CYS A 295 -0.60 -16.09 -2.38
CA CYS A 295 -0.89 -16.40 -3.78
C CYS A 295 -1.78 -15.31 -4.42
N LEU A 296 -2.87 -14.92 -3.77
CA LEU A 296 -3.78 -13.90 -4.30
C LEU A 296 -3.10 -12.57 -4.57
N TRP A 297 -2.16 -12.16 -3.70
CA TRP A 297 -1.43 -10.91 -3.90
C TRP A 297 -0.57 -10.94 -5.18
N ALA A 298 0.13 -12.04 -5.41
CA ALA A 298 0.91 -12.20 -6.64
C ALA A 298 0.02 -12.34 -7.89
N ASP A 299 -1.11 -13.03 -7.76
CA ASP A 299 -2.08 -13.22 -8.84
C ASP A 299 -2.72 -11.90 -9.30
N CYS A 300 -2.73 -10.87 -8.46
CA CYS A 300 -3.10 -9.51 -8.88
C CYS A 300 -2.21 -9.01 -10.01
N GLY A 301 -0.96 -9.47 -10.11
CA GLY A 301 -0.07 -9.21 -11.23
C GLY A 301 0.24 -7.74 -11.43
N ILE A 302 0.45 -7.00 -10.33
CA ILE A 302 0.84 -5.59 -10.37
C ILE A 302 2.24 -5.50 -10.93
N CYS A 303 2.41 -4.85 -12.08
CA CYS A 303 3.65 -4.87 -12.84
C CYS A 303 3.84 -3.59 -13.66
N VAL A 304 5.06 -3.38 -14.13
CA VAL A 304 5.35 -2.45 -15.24
C VAL A 304 4.87 -3.12 -16.54
N LYS A 305 4.03 -2.44 -17.32
CA LYS A 305 3.50 -2.99 -18.57
C LYS A 305 4.62 -3.24 -19.59
N GLY A 306 4.70 -4.47 -20.10
CA GLY A 306 5.78 -4.95 -20.95
C GLY A 306 6.91 -5.64 -20.19
N ALA A 307 6.78 -5.80 -18.85
CA ALA A 307 7.66 -6.58 -17.99
C ALA A 307 6.82 -7.35 -16.95
N GLU A 308 5.79 -8.07 -17.42
CA GLU A 308 4.75 -8.72 -16.59
C GLU A 308 5.30 -9.88 -15.76
N GLU A 309 6.49 -10.41 -16.07
CA GLU A 309 7.20 -11.39 -15.24
C GLU A 309 7.71 -10.82 -13.91
N HIS A 310 7.79 -9.48 -13.79
CA HIS A 310 8.16 -8.75 -12.57
C HIS A 310 6.89 -8.30 -11.83
N VAL A 311 6.58 -8.94 -10.72
CA VAL A 311 5.39 -8.65 -9.92
C VAL A 311 5.76 -7.91 -8.64
N PHE A 312 5.04 -6.81 -8.37
CA PHE A 312 5.23 -5.96 -7.21
C PHE A 312 4.10 -6.20 -6.20
N ILE A 313 4.42 -6.63 -5.00
CA ILE A 313 3.47 -6.90 -3.92
C ILE A 313 3.72 -5.88 -2.81
N LYS A 314 2.86 -4.86 -2.70
CA LYS A 314 2.83 -3.94 -1.58
C LYS A 314 1.71 -4.35 -0.64
N VAL A 315 2.05 -4.77 0.56
CA VAL A 315 1.09 -5.01 1.66
C VAL A 315 1.19 -3.90 2.69
N HIS A 316 0.16 -3.70 3.49
CA HIS A 316 0.17 -2.69 4.54
C HIS A 316 -0.26 -3.26 5.89
N THR A 317 0.12 -2.56 6.95
CA THR A 317 -0.24 -2.88 8.34
C THR A 317 -0.25 -1.60 9.17
N HIS A 318 -0.78 -1.65 10.39
CA HIS A 318 -0.59 -0.67 11.45
C HIS A 318 0.26 -1.34 12.54
N GLY A 319 1.53 -1.56 12.20
CA GLY A 319 2.43 -2.46 12.93
C GLY A 319 2.74 -2.03 14.36
N ALA A 320 2.63 -0.73 14.68
CA ALA A 320 2.90 -0.22 16.01
C ALA A 320 1.78 -0.52 17.03
N THR A 321 0.58 -0.92 16.59
CA THR A 321 -0.51 -1.27 17.54
C THR A 321 -0.25 -2.58 18.26
N GLU A 322 -0.75 -2.72 19.49
CA GLU A 322 -0.56 -3.94 20.28
C GLU A 322 -1.15 -5.16 19.60
N GLU A 323 -2.32 -5.04 18.99
CA GLU A 323 -3.00 -6.12 18.28
C GLU A 323 -2.20 -6.59 17.07
N SER A 324 -1.67 -5.64 16.27
CA SER A 324 -0.80 -5.98 15.14
C SER A 324 0.51 -6.61 15.60
N MET A 325 1.15 -6.07 16.65
CA MET A 325 2.36 -6.67 17.22
C MET A 325 2.10 -8.07 17.80
N GLN A 326 0.93 -8.29 18.39
CA GLN A 326 0.53 -9.62 18.85
C GLN A 326 0.49 -10.61 17.67
N MET A 327 -0.19 -10.25 16.60
CA MET A 327 -0.31 -11.09 15.40
C MET A 327 1.05 -11.28 14.71
N LEU A 328 1.82 -10.19 14.52
CA LEU A 328 3.07 -10.21 13.76
C LEU A 328 4.18 -10.98 14.49
N PHE A 329 4.36 -10.76 15.79
CA PHE A 329 5.46 -11.32 16.57
C PHE A 329 5.03 -12.54 17.39
N ALA A 330 4.06 -12.38 18.31
CA ALA A 330 3.73 -13.42 19.28
C ALA A 330 3.00 -14.60 18.65
N GLU A 331 2.17 -14.37 17.63
CA GLU A 331 1.47 -15.42 16.89
C GLU A 331 2.21 -15.86 15.61
N ASN A 332 3.49 -15.49 15.50
CA ASN A 332 4.36 -15.85 14.37
C ASN A 332 3.84 -15.40 12.99
N GLY A 333 3.15 -14.27 12.92
CA GLY A 333 2.64 -13.71 11.64
C GLY A 333 3.75 -13.45 10.64
N PHE A 334 4.85 -12.81 11.06
CA PHE A 334 6.02 -12.60 10.22
C PHE A 334 6.68 -13.91 9.76
N GLU A 335 6.85 -14.85 10.66
CA GLU A 335 7.42 -16.17 10.34
C GLU A 335 6.60 -16.91 9.28
N ARG A 336 5.26 -16.89 9.42
CA ARG A 336 4.35 -17.50 8.42
C ARG A 336 4.41 -16.77 7.09
N LEU A 337 4.43 -15.44 7.10
CA LEU A 337 4.47 -14.60 5.91
C LEU A 337 5.73 -14.86 5.08
N TRP A 338 6.89 -14.73 5.73
CA TRP A 338 8.16 -14.81 5.01
C TRP A 338 8.49 -16.23 4.57
N ARG A 339 8.21 -17.24 5.42
CA ARG A 339 8.34 -18.64 5.01
C ARG A 339 7.49 -18.97 3.78
N GLU A 340 6.28 -18.42 3.71
CA GLU A 340 5.41 -18.69 2.56
C GLU A 340 5.87 -17.96 1.30
N LEU A 341 6.34 -16.71 1.40
CA LEU A 341 6.96 -15.98 0.29
C LEU A 341 8.20 -16.72 -0.25
N GLU A 342 9.07 -17.15 0.65
CA GLU A 342 10.27 -17.90 0.30
C GLU A 342 9.93 -19.23 -0.37
N ARG A 343 9.00 -19.99 0.19
CA ARG A 343 8.56 -21.27 -0.36
C ARG A 343 7.99 -21.15 -1.77
N GLN A 344 7.25 -20.06 -2.06
CA GLN A 344 6.59 -19.89 -3.35
C GLN A 344 7.48 -19.23 -4.41
N TYR A 345 8.33 -18.29 -4.02
CA TYR A 345 8.99 -17.38 -4.97
C TYR A 345 10.52 -17.41 -4.92
N ARG A 346 11.13 -18.00 -3.92
CA ARG A 346 12.56 -18.30 -3.90
C ARG A 346 12.78 -19.67 -4.54
N ARG A 347 12.95 -19.69 -5.87
CA ARG A 347 12.87 -20.90 -6.67
C ARG A 347 14.18 -21.21 -7.39
N ASP A 348 14.48 -22.50 -7.53
CA ASP A 348 15.70 -22.99 -8.25
C ASP A 348 15.59 -22.90 -9.76
N ASP A 349 14.38 -22.64 -10.30
CA ASP A 349 14.11 -22.50 -11.74
C ASP A 349 14.39 -21.09 -12.32
N GLY A 350 15.06 -20.23 -11.54
CA GLY A 350 15.37 -18.85 -11.91
C GLY A 350 14.31 -17.83 -11.46
N GLY A 351 13.27 -18.27 -10.76
CA GLY A 351 12.36 -17.37 -10.05
C GLY A 351 13.03 -16.71 -8.85
N THR A 352 12.80 -15.41 -8.64
CA THR A 352 13.44 -14.68 -7.53
C THR A 352 12.43 -13.96 -6.65
N LEU A 353 12.67 -14.02 -5.36
CA LEU A 353 12.05 -13.16 -4.35
C LEU A 353 13.03 -12.06 -3.97
N ARG A 354 12.55 -10.83 -3.83
CA ARG A 354 13.29 -9.72 -3.23
C ARG A 354 12.45 -9.05 -2.15
N TYR A 355 13.02 -8.88 -0.99
CA TYR A 355 12.49 -8.01 0.06
C TYR A 355 12.98 -6.60 -0.18
N VAL A 356 12.06 -5.68 -0.43
CA VAL A 356 12.37 -4.30 -0.83
C VAL A 356 11.69 -3.29 0.07
N THR A 357 12.35 -2.15 0.30
CA THR A 357 11.72 -0.96 0.86
C THR A 357 10.90 -0.23 -0.21
N ALA A 358 10.12 0.78 0.18
CA ALA A 358 9.38 1.62 -0.77
C ALA A 358 10.32 2.25 -1.81
N TRP A 359 11.48 2.74 -1.37
CA TRP A 359 12.50 3.28 -2.26
C TRP A 359 13.04 2.24 -3.25
N GLU A 360 13.40 1.07 -2.78
CA GLU A 360 13.94 0.00 -3.63
C GLU A 360 12.89 -0.52 -4.63
N MET A 361 11.61 -0.56 -4.21
CA MET A 361 10.49 -0.87 -5.11
C MET A 361 10.35 0.19 -6.21
N TYR A 362 10.34 1.47 -5.84
CA TYR A 362 10.35 2.57 -6.79
C TYR A 362 11.53 2.51 -7.75
N ALA A 363 12.75 2.31 -7.23
CA ALA A 363 13.95 2.24 -8.04
C ALA A 363 13.87 1.11 -9.07
N LYS A 364 13.35 -0.06 -8.69
CA LYS A 364 13.17 -1.19 -9.62
C LYS A 364 12.08 -0.94 -10.66
N ILE A 365 10.98 -0.32 -10.28
CA ILE A 365 9.93 0.10 -11.23
C ILE A 365 10.52 1.05 -12.28
N ARG A 366 11.30 2.04 -11.82
CA ARG A 366 11.96 3.01 -12.71
C ARG A 366 12.98 2.33 -13.63
N GLU A 367 13.82 1.45 -13.09
CA GLU A 367 14.79 0.65 -13.88
C GLU A 367 14.08 -0.09 -15.03
N LEU A 368 12.99 -0.81 -14.74
CA LEU A 368 12.23 -1.55 -15.75
C LEU A 368 11.58 -0.63 -16.79
N ALA A 369 11.08 0.52 -16.36
CA ALA A 369 10.41 1.47 -17.25
C ALA A 369 11.39 2.19 -18.18
N VAL A 370 12.58 2.56 -17.69
CA VAL A 370 13.58 3.34 -18.49
C VAL A 370 14.56 2.44 -19.24
N GLY A 371 14.62 1.14 -18.90
CA GLY A 371 15.49 0.17 -19.60
C GLY A 371 16.98 0.28 -19.22
N ARG A 372 17.28 0.64 -17.96
CA ARG A 372 18.66 0.73 -17.45
C ARG A 372 18.84 -0.12 -16.20
#